data_b2e282835f5a789af9e2a5b0963abcff
#
_entry.id   b2e282835f5a789af9e2a5b0963abcff
#
_cell.length_a   1.000
_cell.length_b   1.000
_cell.length_c   1.000
_cell.angle_alpha   90.00
_cell.angle_beta   90.00
_cell.angle_gamma   90.00
#
_symmetry.space_group_name_H-M   'P 1'
#
loop_
_entity.id
_entity.type
_entity.pdbx_description
1 polymer ?
#
loop_
_entity_poly.entity_id
_entity_poly.type
_entity_poly.pdbx_seq_one_letter_code
_entity_poly.pdbx_strand_id
1 'polypeptide(L)'
;CRHTDSHGKVLDIPAGAVQRMSTGRGIKHTEGNASDTPNRYLQLWIKPNMFDTEPIHEWHQFTREDKLNKFCDITEKLPIKQDAKLLSGIFTEDFTFELNNTRRYYIYVVSGEASVNNHSLIEGDGLSFINEDKIEITTKKESEMILFDLQ
;
A
#
# COMPACT_ATOMS: atom_id res chain seq x y z
N CYS A 1 -1.68 -15.90 -2.01
CA CYS A 1 -0.42 -15.91 -2.78
C CYS A 1 0.60 -16.80 -2.08
N ARG A 2 1.27 -17.72 -2.83
CA ARG A 2 2.40 -18.49 -2.31
C ARG A 2 3.71 -17.85 -2.71
N HIS A 3 4.49 -17.44 -1.73
CA HIS A 3 5.84 -16.95 -1.90
C HIS A 3 6.86 -18.06 -1.63
N THR A 4 7.90 -18.15 -2.47
CA THR A 4 9.07 -19.00 -2.25
C THR A 4 10.32 -18.23 -2.61
N ASP A 5 11.37 -18.30 -1.79
CA ASP A 5 12.58 -17.54 -2.01
C ASP A 5 13.89 -18.35 -1.91
N SER A 6 14.98 -17.71 -2.35
CA SER A 6 16.33 -18.28 -2.36
C SER A 6 16.94 -18.53 -0.97
N HIS A 7 16.30 -18.08 0.10
CA HIS A 7 16.66 -18.36 1.50
C HIS A 7 15.87 -19.55 2.05
N GLY A 8 15.09 -20.25 1.20
CA GLY A 8 14.31 -21.43 1.57
C GLY A 8 12.99 -21.13 2.27
N LYS A 9 12.54 -19.88 2.25
CA LYS A 9 11.27 -19.46 2.85
C LYS A 9 10.12 -19.81 1.91
N VAL A 10 9.09 -20.44 2.45
CA VAL A 10 7.83 -20.70 1.75
C VAL A 10 6.70 -20.20 2.62
N LEU A 11 5.89 -19.29 2.11
CA LEU A 11 4.79 -18.65 2.84
C LEU A 11 3.54 -18.62 1.98
N ASP A 12 2.41 -19.00 2.55
CA ASP A 12 1.09 -18.76 1.99
C ASP A 12 0.52 -17.47 2.61
N ILE A 13 0.44 -16.42 1.80
CA ILE A 13 -0.04 -15.10 2.19
C ILE A 13 -1.53 -15.02 1.86
N PRO A 14 -2.41 -14.86 2.86
CA PRO A 14 -3.86 -14.80 2.63
C PRO A 14 -4.31 -13.52 1.93
N ALA A 15 -5.53 -13.53 1.40
CA ALA A 15 -6.16 -12.32 0.88
C ALA A 15 -6.31 -11.26 1.98
N GLY A 16 -6.12 -9.99 1.63
CA GLY A 16 -6.17 -8.85 2.56
C GLY A 16 -4.90 -8.66 3.40
N ALA A 17 -3.91 -9.55 3.29
CA ALA A 17 -2.62 -9.35 3.92
C ALA A 17 -1.71 -8.46 3.06
N VAL A 18 -0.78 -7.80 3.72
CA VAL A 18 0.33 -7.10 3.08
C VAL A 18 1.63 -7.82 3.43
N GLN A 19 2.44 -8.13 2.42
CA GLN A 19 3.80 -8.59 2.63
C GLN A 19 4.80 -7.48 2.34
N ARG A 20 5.86 -7.44 3.13
CA ARG A 20 7.00 -6.58 2.93
C ARG A 20 8.25 -7.41 2.69
N MET A 21 8.93 -7.15 1.58
CA MET A 21 10.21 -7.77 1.29
C MET A 21 11.27 -6.69 1.12
N SER A 22 12.25 -6.68 2.01
CA SER A 22 13.46 -5.87 1.90
C SER A 22 14.54 -6.75 1.31
N THR A 23 14.90 -6.52 0.04
CA THR A 23 15.78 -7.44 -0.71
C THR A 23 17.24 -7.44 -0.23
N GLY A 24 17.65 -6.34 0.44
CA GLY A 24 19.01 -6.26 1.00
C GLY A 24 20.10 -6.54 -0.01
N ARG A 25 20.97 -7.51 0.28
CA ARG A 25 22.06 -7.97 -0.63
C ARG A 25 21.58 -8.74 -1.85
N GLY A 26 20.29 -8.96 -1.95
CA GLY A 26 19.65 -9.66 -3.05
C GLY A 26 18.87 -10.89 -2.61
N ILE A 27 17.74 -11.10 -3.25
CA ILE A 27 16.88 -12.26 -3.05
C ILE A 27 16.26 -12.63 -4.40
N LYS A 28 16.21 -13.91 -4.69
CA LYS A 28 15.40 -14.45 -5.79
C LYS A 28 14.15 -15.05 -5.21
N HIS A 29 13.01 -14.77 -5.79
CA HIS A 29 11.74 -15.31 -5.32
C HIS A 29 10.80 -15.62 -6.48
N THR A 30 9.79 -16.40 -6.17
CA THR A 30 8.64 -16.65 -7.03
C THR A 30 7.37 -16.39 -6.23
N GLU A 31 6.37 -15.87 -6.89
CA GLU A 31 5.04 -15.69 -6.35
C GLU A 31 4.04 -16.37 -7.27
N GLY A 32 3.19 -17.19 -6.69
CA GLY A 32 2.21 -17.98 -7.42
C GLY A 32 0.85 -17.99 -6.75
N ASN A 33 -0.15 -18.40 -7.50
CA ASN A 33 -1.46 -18.65 -6.94
C ASN A 33 -1.47 -20.02 -6.23
N ALA A 34 -1.77 -20.02 -4.93
CA ALA A 34 -1.87 -21.24 -4.12
C ALA A 34 -3.31 -21.75 -4.01
N SER A 35 -4.26 -21.19 -4.75
CA SER A 35 -5.68 -21.54 -4.72
C SER A 35 -6.22 -21.82 -6.12
N ASP A 36 -7.42 -22.42 -6.18
CA ASP A 36 -8.13 -22.71 -7.44
C ASP A 36 -8.92 -21.49 -7.96
N THR A 37 -8.93 -20.38 -7.23
CA THR A 37 -9.59 -19.14 -7.61
C THR A 37 -8.57 -18.09 -8.08
N PRO A 38 -8.94 -17.17 -9.00
CA PRO A 38 -8.05 -16.10 -9.42
C PRO A 38 -7.53 -15.28 -8.23
N ASN A 39 -6.26 -14.95 -8.25
CA ASN A 39 -5.60 -14.11 -7.27
C ASN A 39 -5.19 -12.78 -7.91
N ARG A 40 -5.47 -11.67 -7.24
CA ARG A 40 -5.04 -10.33 -7.63
C ARG A 40 -4.22 -9.71 -6.50
N TYR A 41 -3.08 -9.15 -6.82
CA TYR A 41 -2.26 -8.41 -5.87
C TYR A 41 -1.57 -7.23 -6.55
N LEU A 42 -1.17 -6.27 -5.76
CA LEU A 42 -0.35 -5.14 -6.18
C LEU A 42 1.09 -5.36 -5.69
N GLN A 43 2.05 -5.14 -6.56
CA GLN A 43 3.46 -5.11 -6.18
C GLN A 43 3.96 -3.66 -6.22
N LEU A 44 4.35 -3.15 -5.05
CA LEU A 44 4.81 -1.79 -4.87
C LEU A 44 6.32 -1.79 -4.65
N TRP A 45 7.03 -0.93 -5.36
CA TRP A 45 8.47 -0.81 -5.24
C TRP A 45 8.83 0.56 -4.66
N ILE A 46 9.47 0.53 -3.49
CA ILE A 46 10.00 1.73 -2.84
C ILE A 46 11.52 1.56 -2.72
N LYS A 47 12.27 2.47 -3.34
CA LYS A 47 13.73 2.43 -3.29
C LYS A 47 14.20 2.68 -1.85
N PRO A 48 15.01 1.78 -1.24
CA PRO A 48 15.50 1.99 0.11
C PRO A 48 16.58 3.08 0.16
N ASN A 49 16.77 3.67 1.33
CA ASN A 49 17.87 4.57 1.64
C ASN A 49 19.07 3.85 2.31
N MET A 50 18.94 2.55 2.57
CA MET A 50 19.98 1.67 3.14
C MET A 50 20.23 0.51 2.20
N PHE A 51 21.51 0.21 1.95
CA PHE A 51 21.95 -0.86 1.06
C PHE A 51 22.72 -1.94 1.84
N ASP A 52 23.00 -3.06 1.19
CA ASP A 52 23.82 -4.17 1.72
C ASP A 52 23.35 -4.74 3.07
N THR A 53 22.05 -4.66 3.33
CA THR A 53 21.45 -5.20 4.54
C THR A 53 21.04 -6.67 4.35
N GLU A 54 20.79 -7.39 5.44
CA GLU A 54 20.20 -8.73 5.35
C GLU A 54 18.80 -8.65 4.74
N PRO A 55 18.44 -9.58 3.85
CA PRO A 55 17.09 -9.72 3.33
C PRO A 55 16.09 -9.98 4.46
N ILE A 56 14.96 -9.30 4.40
CA ILE A 56 13.86 -9.48 5.37
C ILE A 56 12.58 -9.70 4.58
N HIS A 57 11.83 -10.72 4.96
CA HIS A 57 10.49 -10.97 4.44
C HIS A 57 9.53 -11.22 5.61
N GLU A 58 8.51 -10.39 5.68
CA GLU A 58 7.46 -10.38 6.71
C GLU A 58 6.11 -10.11 6.06
N TRP A 59 5.04 -10.49 6.72
CA TRP A 59 3.69 -10.12 6.32
C TRP A 59 2.81 -9.86 7.55
N HIS A 60 1.76 -9.08 7.35
CA HIS A 60 0.76 -8.77 8.37
C HIS A 60 -0.63 -8.76 7.76
N GLN A 61 -1.61 -9.29 8.50
CA GLN A 61 -3.01 -9.24 8.13
C GLN A 61 -3.62 -7.93 8.62
N PHE A 62 -4.07 -7.10 7.70
CA PHE A 62 -4.87 -5.91 8.01
C PHE A 62 -6.33 -6.24 7.77
N THR A 63 -7.16 -6.01 8.77
CA THR A 63 -8.59 -6.24 8.67
C THR A 63 -9.27 -5.10 7.92
N ARG A 64 -10.53 -5.32 7.54
CA ARG A 64 -11.34 -4.25 6.96
C ARG A 64 -11.53 -3.09 7.96
N GLU A 65 -11.76 -3.41 9.22
CA GLU A 65 -11.97 -2.45 10.31
C GLU A 65 -10.75 -1.55 10.56
N ASP A 66 -9.55 -2.07 10.30
CA ASP A 66 -8.32 -1.27 10.39
C ASP A 66 -8.30 -0.13 9.37
N LYS A 67 -8.98 -0.31 8.23
CA LYS A 67 -8.92 0.57 7.05
C LYS A 67 -10.24 1.33 6.79
N LEU A 68 -11.35 0.94 7.41
CA LEU A 68 -12.67 1.49 7.08
C LEU A 68 -12.79 2.95 7.53
N ASN A 69 -13.06 3.84 6.56
CA ASN A 69 -13.21 5.28 6.70
C ASN A 69 -12.04 5.96 7.44
N LYS A 70 -10.84 5.44 7.21
CA LYS A 70 -9.57 6.01 7.71
C LYS A 70 -8.39 5.46 6.90
N PHE A 71 -7.29 6.18 6.92
CA PHE A 71 -6.01 5.64 6.48
C PHE A 71 -5.32 4.88 7.61
N CYS A 72 -5.01 3.61 7.37
CA CYS A 72 -4.20 2.75 8.23
C CYS A 72 -2.74 2.80 7.75
N ASP A 73 -1.81 3.19 8.61
CA ASP A 73 -0.38 3.18 8.30
C ASP A 73 0.16 1.75 8.31
N ILE A 74 0.39 1.22 7.11
CA ILE A 74 0.93 -0.13 6.90
C ILE A 74 2.37 -0.22 7.42
N THR A 75 3.12 0.89 7.31
CA THR A 75 4.55 0.92 7.67
C THR A 75 4.81 0.92 9.17
N GLU A 76 3.81 1.16 10.01
CA GLU A 76 3.92 0.95 11.47
C GLU A 76 4.09 -0.53 11.83
N LYS A 77 3.45 -1.44 11.09
CA LYS A 77 3.57 -2.90 11.30
C LYS A 77 4.64 -3.53 10.42
N LEU A 78 4.86 -2.98 9.25
CA LEU A 78 5.81 -3.46 8.24
C LEU A 78 6.79 -2.33 7.87
N PRO A 79 7.70 -1.95 8.77
CA PRO A 79 8.58 -0.79 8.57
C PRO A 79 9.48 -0.96 7.35
N ILE A 80 9.62 0.09 6.56
CA ILE A 80 10.46 0.13 5.37
C ILE A 80 11.75 0.93 5.63
N LYS A 81 12.77 0.66 4.81
CA LYS A 81 14.08 1.35 4.90
C LYS A 81 14.09 2.59 4.00
N GLN A 82 13.16 3.49 4.24
CA GLN A 82 13.02 4.77 3.56
C GLN A 82 12.24 5.75 4.43
N ASP A 83 12.49 7.04 4.28
CA ASP A 83 11.63 8.09 4.83
C ASP A 83 10.37 8.22 3.97
N ALA A 84 9.50 7.25 4.15
CA ALA A 84 8.22 7.15 3.46
C ALA A 84 7.24 6.37 4.32
N LYS A 85 5.94 6.63 4.13
CA LYS A 85 4.86 5.83 4.68
C LYS A 85 3.98 5.29 3.58
N LEU A 86 3.41 4.13 3.82
CA LEU A 86 2.38 3.53 3.00
C LEU A 86 1.12 3.39 3.84
N LEU A 87 0.07 4.06 3.41
CA LEU A 87 -1.23 4.03 4.08
C LEU A 87 -2.25 3.36 3.16
N SER A 88 -3.19 2.61 3.73
CA SER A 88 -4.31 2.02 3.00
C SER A 88 -5.62 2.38 3.67
N GLY A 89 -6.64 2.71 2.88
CA GLY A 89 -7.97 3.07 3.37
C GLY A 89 -9.08 2.53 2.48
N ILE A 90 -10.22 2.20 3.11
CA ILE A 90 -11.48 1.85 2.46
C ILE A 90 -12.51 2.90 2.86
N PHE A 91 -13.06 3.60 1.89
CA PHE A 91 -13.96 4.72 2.12
C PHE A 91 -15.36 4.41 1.59
N THR A 92 -16.35 4.55 2.46
CA THR A 92 -17.78 4.43 2.15
C THR A 92 -18.53 5.75 2.36
N GLU A 93 -17.84 6.76 2.85
CA GLU A 93 -18.32 8.12 3.12
C GLU A 93 -17.20 9.13 2.84
N ASP A 94 -17.55 10.40 2.82
CA ASP A 94 -16.60 11.48 2.61
C ASP A 94 -15.59 11.52 3.74
N PHE A 95 -14.33 11.77 3.41
CA PHE A 95 -13.22 11.73 4.34
C PHE A 95 -12.20 12.82 4.04
N THR A 96 -11.67 13.44 5.09
CA THR A 96 -10.59 14.41 5.00
C THR A 96 -9.37 13.91 5.76
N PHE A 97 -8.20 14.03 5.16
CA PHE A 97 -6.92 13.66 5.75
C PHE A 97 -5.95 14.83 5.67
N GLU A 98 -5.43 15.24 6.84
CA GLU A 98 -4.44 16.32 6.94
C GLU A 98 -3.08 15.86 6.44
N LEU A 99 -2.42 16.71 5.66
CA LEU A 99 -1.10 16.47 5.09
C LEU A 99 -0.04 17.35 5.72
N ASN A 100 1.19 16.89 5.71
CA ASN A 100 2.35 17.75 5.91
C ASN A 100 2.75 18.35 4.55
N ASN A 101 2.48 19.63 4.32
CA ASN A 101 2.70 20.29 3.04
C ASN A 101 4.18 20.39 2.59
N THR A 102 5.12 20.00 3.44
CA THR A 102 6.54 19.88 3.07
C THR A 102 6.89 18.54 2.44
N ARG A 103 5.95 17.59 2.42
CA ARG A 103 6.12 16.26 1.87
C ARG A 103 5.40 16.11 0.54
N ARG A 104 5.67 15.02 -0.17
CA ARG A 104 5.03 14.66 -1.43
C ARG A 104 4.11 13.48 -1.20
N TYR A 105 2.96 13.51 -1.83
CA TYR A 105 1.98 12.42 -1.71
C TYR A 105 1.59 11.88 -3.08
N TYR A 106 1.29 10.60 -3.11
CA TYR A 106 0.69 9.96 -4.27
C TYR A 106 -0.42 9.03 -3.80
N ILE A 107 -1.63 9.23 -4.31
CA ILE A 107 -2.77 8.35 -4.06
C ILE A 107 -3.02 7.48 -5.28
N TYR A 108 -3.36 6.21 -5.04
CA TYR A 108 -3.71 5.23 -6.07
C TYR A 108 -5.05 4.56 -5.72
N VAL A 109 -5.97 4.50 -6.68
CA VAL A 109 -7.28 3.86 -6.51
C VAL A 109 -7.15 2.37 -6.82
N VAL A 110 -7.23 1.53 -5.79
CA VAL A 110 -7.14 0.07 -5.90
C VAL A 110 -8.42 -0.52 -6.45
N SER A 111 -9.57 0.03 -6.02
CA SER A 111 -10.90 -0.34 -6.50
C SER A 111 -11.91 0.78 -6.26
N GLY A 112 -13.00 0.78 -7.01
CA GLY A 112 -14.06 1.76 -6.90
C GLY A 112 -13.81 3.05 -7.69
N GLU A 113 -14.50 4.12 -7.29
CA GLU A 113 -14.39 5.45 -7.87
C GLU A 113 -14.58 6.52 -6.79
N ALA A 114 -13.83 7.58 -6.85
CA ALA A 114 -13.94 8.71 -5.93
C ALA A 114 -13.51 10.03 -6.57
N SER A 115 -13.91 11.14 -5.97
CA SER A 115 -13.28 12.44 -6.22
C SER A 115 -12.24 12.70 -5.13
N VAL A 116 -11.04 13.06 -5.53
CA VAL A 116 -9.94 13.41 -4.63
C VAL A 116 -9.47 14.81 -4.98
N ASN A 117 -9.64 15.77 -4.05
CA ASN A 117 -9.39 17.21 -4.27
C ASN A 117 -10.02 17.71 -5.60
N ASN A 118 -11.30 17.37 -5.84
CA ASN A 118 -12.07 17.66 -7.06
C ASN A 118 -11.61 16.96 -8.35
N HIS A 119 -10.67 16.02 -8.28
CA HIS A 119 -10.28 15.16 -9.39
C HIS A 119 -11.05 13.84 -9.34
N SER A 120 -11.84 13.54 -10.36
CA SER A 120 -12.53 12.24 -10.46
C SER A 120 -11.52 11.15 -10.83
N LEU A 121 -11.42 10.12 -10.00
CA LEU A 121 -10.52 8.98 -10.16
C LEU A 121 -11.33 7.69 -10.16
N ILE A 122 -10.92 6.74 -10.98
CA ILE A 122 -11.46 5.38 -11.05
C ILE A 122 -10.36 4.35 -10.72
N GLU A 123 -10.74 3.10 -10.60
CA GLU A 123 -9.80 1.99 -10.41
C GLU A 123 -8.62 2.05 -11.39
N GLY A 124 -7.41 2.01 -10.85
CA GLY A 124 -6.17 2.11 -11.62
C GLY A 124 -5.62 3.53 -11.77
N ASP A 125 -6.40 4.55 -11.47
CA ASP A 125 -5.92 5.93 -11.52
C ASP A 125 -5.05 6.28 -10.30
N GLY A 126 -4.17 7.27 -10.51
CA GLY A 126 -3.36 7.86 -9.45
C GLY A 126 -3.24 9.37 -9.59
N LEU A 127 -3.03 10.04 -8.46
CA LEU A 127 -2.90 11.49 -8.38
C LEU A 127 -1.76 11.86 -7.42
N SER A 128 -0.90 12.80 -7.83
CA SER A 128 0.21 13.30 -7.02
C SER A 128 -0.14 14.65 -6.41
N PHE A 129 0.33 14.88 -5.18
CA PHE A 129 0.15 16.12 -4.44
C PHE A 129 1.49 16.67 -3.97
N ILE A 130 1.66 17.97 -4.10
CA ILE A 130 2.76 18.76 -3.53
C ILE A 130 2.22 20.08 -3.03
N ASN A 131 2.69 20.55 -1.88
CA ASN A 131 2.25 21.82 -1.27
C ASN A 131 0.73 21.85 -0.94
N GLU A 132 0.14 20.69 -0.65
CA GLU A 132 -1.24 20.57 -0.21
C GLU A 132 -1.28 20.34 1.31
N ASP A 133 -2.27 20.95 1.97
CA ASP A 133 -2.46 20.83 3.41
C ASP A 133 -3.39 19.66 3.77
N LYS A 134 -4.20 19.18 2.82
CA LYS A 134 -5.16 18.10 3.03
C LYS A 134 -5.52 17.35 1.74
N ILE A 135 -6.03 16.14 1.93
CA ILE A 135 -6.75 15.37 0.92
C ILE A 135 -8.22 15.34 1.32
N GLU A 136 -9.11 15.72 0.41
CA GLU A 136 -10.55 15.59 0.53
C GLU A 136 -11.02 14.48 -0.40
N ILE A 137 -11.55 13.39 0.16
CA ILE A 137 -12.10 12.25 -0.57
C ILE A 137 -13.61 12.34 -0.52
N THR A 138 -14.27 12.36 -1.67
CA THR A 138 -15.72 12.24 -1.81
C THR A 138 -16.03 10.97 -2.59
N THR A 139 -16.83 10.08 -2.01
CA THR A 139 -17.18 8.81 -2.65
C THR A 139 -18.69 8.56 -2.66
N LYS A 140 -19.19 8.01 -3.76
CA LYS A 140 -20.58 7.57 -3.90
C LYS A 140 -20.73 6.05 -3.71
N LYS A 141 -19.62 5.35 -3.78
CA LYS A 141 -19.51 3.90 -3.61
C LYS A 141 -18.26 3.58 -2.84
N GLU A 142 -18.23 2.40 -2.27
CA GLU A 142 -17.01 1.92 -1.62
C GLU A 142 -15.80 2.01 -2.56
N SER A 143 -14.73 2.61 -2.06
CA SER A 143 -13.47 2.76 -2.79
C SER A 143 -12.30 2.40 -1.90
N GLU A 144 -11.37 1.58 -2.40
CA GLU A 144 -10.12 1.28 -1.70
C GLU A 144 -8.98 2.05 -2.33
N MET A 145 -8.15 2.67 -1.48
CA MET A 145 -7.04 3.52 -1.91
C MET A 145 -5.78 3.23 -1.13
N ILE A 146 -4.65 3.47 -1.79
CA ILE A 146 -3.32 3.47 -1.17
C ILE A 146 -2.78 4.89 -1.28
N LEU A 147 -2.27 5.42 -0.17
CA LEU A 147 -1.59 6.71 -0.09
C LEU A 147 -0.12 6.49 0.25
N PHE A 148 0.74 7.04 -0.60
CA PHE A 148 2.18 7.14 -0.36
C PHE A 148 2.47 8.52 0.21
N ASP A 149 3.12 8.56 1.36
CA ASP A 149 3.69 9.75 1.98
C ASP A 149 5.21 9.67 1.76
N LEU A 150 5.75 10.58 0.99
CA LEU A 150 7.12 10.56 0.46
C LEU A 150 7.91 11.80 0.89
N GLN A 151 9.23 11.66 0.96
CA GLN A 151 10.15 12.77 1.22
C GLN A 151 10.13 13.82 0.11
#